data_064b72ba47dd4756e5a5417c1c712e25
#
_entry.id   064b72ba47dd4756e5a5417c1c712e25
#
_cell.length_a   1.000
_cell.length_b   1.000
_cell.length_c   1.000
_cell.angle_alpha   90.00
_cell.angle_beta   90.00
_cell.angle_gamma   90.00
#
_symmetry.space_group_name_H-M   'P 1'
#
loop_
_entity.id
_entity.type
_entity.pdbx_description
1 polymer ?
#
loop_
_entity_poly.entity_id
_entity_poly.type
_entity_poly.pdbx_seq_one_letter_code
_entity_poly.pdbx_strand_id
1 'polypeptide(L)'
;VGQADNFSSLERIAFVIKRRRMKKVALLFAGQGAQFVGMGRDLAKEFETGAYWFEKADSLLGFKLSSVCFEGPLSELTKTINTQPAIFVVSWIAFQLMKEHLPGFEFHAVAGLSLGEITALVASDALDFEDGLRLIYLRGKYMQEACTATVGGMAAIIGLDRQTVEKVAQEASVFVANYNCPGQIVVSGPAANIPKVIELAKAAGAKRVVPLEVAGAFHSPLMNPAVEKLAPIVRKLKIRTPRVPVLSNVTAKPHGDPDQIRSLILEQIVSPVKWEDCVRYLLENGFTRFIELGPGTVLSGFMKRIASATQVEVMNVGDVPSLRSTIATFQACAQ
;
A
#
# COMPACT_ATOMS: atom_id res chain seq x y z
N VAL A 1 -0.65 44.21 -16.37
CA VAL A 1 0.75 44.38 -16.81
C VAL A 1 1.60 43.62 -15.80
N GLY A 2 2.21 42.53 -16.24
CA GLY A 2 2.85 41.53 -15.38
C GLY A 2 4.16 42.03 -14.74
N GLN A 3 4.43 41.60 -13.55
CA GLN A 3 5.77 41.51 -12.99
C GLN A 3 6.43 40.27 -13.62
N ALA A 4 7.23 40.48 -14.64
CA ALA A 4 8.09 39.45 -15.21
C ALA A 4 9.31 39.24 -14.28
N ASP A 5 9.52 38.00 -13.93
CA ASP A 5 10.61 37.50 -13.09
C ASP A 5 11.99 37.99 -13.51
N ASN A 6 12.58 38.89 -12.69
CA ASN A 6 13.95 39.37 -12.83
C ASN A 6 14.94 38.47 -12.07
N PHE A 7 14.97 37.18 -12.38
CA PHE A 7 16.07 36.33 -11.93
C PHE A 7 17.26 36.45 -12.88
N SER A 8 18.44 36.75 -12.36
CA SER A 8 19.69 36.74 -13.12
C SER A 8 19.96 35.34 -13.71
N SER A 9 20.74 35.23 -14.76
CA SER A 9 21.12 33.95 -15.37
C SER A 9 21.77 32.99 -14.34
N LEU A 10 22.52 33.53 -13.37
CA LEU A 10 23.13 32.77 -12.27
C LEU A 10 22.09 32.27 -11.28
N GLU A 11 21.08 33.06 -10.93
CA GLU A 11 19.99 32.64 -10.05
C GLU A 11 19.10 31.57 -10.72
N ARG A 12 18.85 31.71 -12.03
CA ARG A 12 18.16 30.64 -12.80
C ARG A 12 18.98 29.35 -12.84
N ILE A 13 20.31 29.45 -13.04
CA ILE A 13 21.20 28.29 -13.01
C ILE A 13 21.27 27.70 -11.60
N ALA A 14 21.38 28.51 -10.55
CA ALA A 14 21.36 28.05 -9.15
C ALA A 14 20.01 27.41 -8.79
N PHE A 15 18.89 27.98 -9.23
CA PHE A 15 17.55 27.42 -9.06
C PHE A 15 17.40 26.07 -9.78
N VAL A 16 17.89 25.95 -11.02
CA VAL A 16 17.89 24.69 -11.78
C VAL A 16 18.81 23.65 -11.13
N ILE A 17 19.99 24.06 -10.64
CA ILE A 17 20.92 23.17 -9.93
C ILE A 17 20.33 22.74 -8.57
N LYS A 18 19.67 23.65 -7.84
CA LYS A 18 18.98 23.35 -6.57
C LYS A 18 17.79 22.43 -6.81
N ARG A 19 17.02 22.63 -7.87
CA ARG A 19 15.92 21.73 -8.29
C ARG A 19 16.42 20.34 -8.76
N ARG A 20 17.61 20.27 -9.40
CA ARG A 20 18.27 18.98 -9.76
C ARG A 20 18.81 18.24 -8.53
N ARG A 21 19.03 18.91 -7.41
CA ARG A 21 19.50 18.30 -6.14
C ARG A 21 18.37 17.88 -5.19
N MET A 22 17.11 18.28 -5.43
CA MET A 22 16.00 17.85 -4.60
C MET A 22 15.70 16.37 -4.87
N LYS A 23 15.85 15.55 -3.82
CA LYS A 23 15.51 14.12 -3.87
C LYS A 23 14.03 13.97 -4.15
N LYS A 24 13.67 13.24 -5.21
CA LYS A 24 12.28 12.89 -5.44
C LYS A 24 11.79 11.98 -4.32
N VAL A 25 10.70 12.37 -3.69
CA VAL A 25 10.06 11.65 -2.57
C VAL A 25 8.89 10.84 -3.09
N ALA A 26 8.85 9.55 -2.76
CA ALA A 26 7.69 8.69 -2.95
C ALA A 26 7.11 8.28 -1.59
N LEU A 27 5.78 8.35 -1.43
CA LEU A 27 5.08 7.81 -0.27
C LEU A 27 4.61 6.39 -0.58
N LEU A 28 4.81 5.50 0.37
CA LEU A 28 4.43 4.09 0.27
C LEU A 28 3.38 3.78 1.36
N PHE A 29 2.22 3.28 0.97
CA PHE A 29 1.13 2.98 1.90
C PHE A 29 1.05 1.50 2.21
N ALA A 30 1.02 1.18 3.51
CA ALA A 30 1.00 -0.19 4.01
C ALA A 30 -0.18 -1.00 3.49
N GLY A 31 0.05 -2.30 3.33
CA GLY A 31 -0.96 -3.31 2.96
C GLY A 31 -1.31 -4.26 4.11
N GLN A 32 -2.23 -5.19 3.85
CA GLN A 32 -2.61 -6.22 4.80
C GLN A 32 -1.39 -7.08 5.19
N GLY A 33 -1.30 -7.43 6.48
CA GLY A 33 -0.14 -8.10 7.08
C GLY A 33 0.73 -7.15 7.94
N ALA A 34 0.45 -5.83 7.86
CA ALA A 34 1.15 -4.82 8.68
C ALA A 34 0.43 -4.53 10.01
N GLN A 35 -0.81 -5.00 10.20
CA GLN A 35 -1.65 -4.72 11.38
C GLN A 35 -1.11 -5.41 12.65
N PHE A 36 -1.27 -4.73 13.77
CA PHE A 36 -1.04 -5.26 15.13
C PHE A 36 -1.94 -4.54 16.13
N VAL A 37 -2.29 -5.22 17.22
CA VAL A 37 -3.09 -4.60 18.28
C VAL A 37 -2.29 -3.50 18.98
N GLY A 38 -2.88 -2.33 19.08
CA GLY A 38 -2.24 -1.11 19.58
C GLY A 38 -1.82 -0.12 18.51
N MET A 39 -1.87 -0.49 17.22
CA MET A 39 -1.49 0.41 16.12
C MET A 39 -2.31 1.70 16.11
N GLY A 40 -1.63 2.83 15.96
CA GLY A 40 -2.22 4.17 15.90
C GLY A 40 -2.72 4.72 17.23
N ARG A 41 -2.67 3.95 18.34
CA ARG A 41 -3.13 4.39 19.67
C ARG A 41 -2.30 5.56 20.19
N ASP A 42 -1.00 5.52 20.06
CA ASP A 42 -0.09 6.57 20.48
C ASP A 42 -0.30 7.85 19.66
N LEU A 43 -0.47 7.72 18.34
CA LEU A 43 -0.81 8.84 17.45
C LEU A 43 -2.12 9.52 17.84
N ALA A 44 -3.15 8.73 18.19
CA ALA A 44 -4.44 9.27 18.64
C ALA A 44 -4.38 9.89 20.05
N LYS A 45 -3.48 9.42 20.92
CA LYS A 45 -3.30 9.99 22.26
C LYS A 45 -2.50 11.29 22.27
N GLU A 46 -1.51 11.39 21.38
CA GLU A 46 -0.57 12.53 21.40
C GLU A 46 -1.04 13.68 20.50
N PHE A 47 -1.78 13.40 19.43
CA PHE A 47 -2.18 14.38 18.43
C PHE A 47 -3.70 14.44 18.26
N GLU A 48 -4.26 15.65 18.32
CA GLU A 48 -5.68 15.89 18.08
C GLU A 48 -6.10 15.42 16.68
N THR A 49 -5.23 15.60 15.68
CA THR A 49 -5.42 15.06 14.31
C THR A 49 -5.60 13.55 14.32
N GLY A 50 -4.84 12.82 15.13
CA GLY A 50 -4.97 11.37 15.26
C GLY A 50 -6.32 10.95 15.85
N ALA A 51 -6.73 11.59 16.96
CA ALA A 51 -8.02 11.37 17.60
C ALA A 51 -9.18 11.67 16.65
N TYR A 52 -9.15 12.84 16.00
CA TYR A 52 -10.17 13.29 15.06
C TYR A 52 -10.43 12.28 13.92
N TRP A 53 -9.38 11.76 13.28
CA TRP A 53 -9.56 10.83 12.15
C TRP A 53 -10.07 9.47 12.59
N PHE A 54 -9.71 8.98 13.78
CA PHE A 54 -10.33 7.76 14.33
C PHE A 54 -11.80 7.97 14.67
N GLU A 55 -12.17 9.08 15.33
CA GLU A 55 -13.58 9.41 15.63
C GLU A 55 -14.41 9.53 14.37
N LYS A 56 -13.87 10.20 13.35
CA LYS A 56 -14.50 10.34 12.05
C LYS A 56 -14.70 8.97 11.37
N ALA A 57 -13.71 8.11 11.40
CA ALA A 57 -13.81 6.76 10.85
C ALA A 57 -14.86 5.91 11.59
N ASP A 58 -14.87 5.93 12.93
CA ASP A 58 -15.86 5.25 13.75
C ASP A 58 -17.29 5.70 13.40
N SER A 59 -17.49 7.01 13.28
CA SER A 59 -18.78 7.62 12.91
C SER A 59 -19.24 7.19 11.52
N LEU A 60 -18.34 7.18 10.53
CA LEU A 60 -18.66 6.82 9.15
C LEU A 60 -18.96 5.33 8.98
N LEU A 61 -18.29 4.48 9.73
CA LEU A 61 -18.46 3.04 9.68
C LEU A 61 -19.60 2.52 10.56
N GLY A 62 -20.03 3.31 11.56
CA GLY A 62 -21.09 2.94 12.49
C GLY A 62 -20.67 1.94 13.56
N PHE A 63 -19.37 1.72 13.74
CA PHE A 63 -18.80 0.90 14.81
C PHE A 63 -17.42 1.44 15.24
N LYS A 64 -16.94 0.99 16.42
CA LYS A 64 -15.67 1.44 17.01
C LYS A 64 -14.46 0.74 16.38
N LEU A 65 -14.05 1.15 15.17
CA LEU A 65 -12.83 0.69 14.53
C LEU A 65 -11.59 1.01 15.39
N SER A 66 -11.61 2.18 16.06
CA SER A 66 -10.56 2.59 17.00
C SER A 66 -10.32 1.57 18.09
N SER A 67 -11.38 1.04 18.73
CA SER A 67 -11.25 0.00 19.75
C SER A 67 -10.67 -1.30 19.19
N VAL A 68 -11.04 -1.69 17.98
CA VAL A 68 -10.46 -2.86 17.29
C VAL A 68 -8.97 -2.66 17.04
N CYS A 69 -8.55 -1.46 16.64
CA CYS A 69 -7.13 -1.12 16.44
C CYS A 69 -6.35 -1.13 17.77
N PHE A 70 -6.91 -0.50 18.82
CA PHE A 70 -6.20 -0.23 20.06
C PHE A 70 -6.19 -1.40 21.02
N GLU A 71 -7.27 -2.17 21.09
CA GLU A 71 -7.54 -3.17 22.12
C GLU A 71 -7.66 -4.58 21.54
N GLY A 72 -7.95 -4.69 20.24
CA GLY A 72 -8.16 -5.97 19.57
C GLY A 72 -9.51 -6.61 19.94
N PRO A 73 -9.60 -7.93 20.12
CA PRO A 73 -8.49 -8.91 20.03
C PRO A 73 -7.90 -9.03 18.62
N LEU A 74 -6.70 -9.64 18.52
CA LEU A 74 -6.02 -9.81 17.22
C LEU A 74 -6.88 -10.57 16.20
N SER A 75 -7.67 -11.54 16.66
CA SER A 75 -8.61 -12.31 15.83
C SER A 75 -9.70 -11.44 15.19
N GLU A 76 -10.13 -10.36 15.84
CA GLU A 76 -11.05 -9.39 15.24
C GLU A 76 -10.30 -8.46 14.26
N LEU A 77 -9.13 -7.97 14.66
CA LEU A 77 -8.34 -7.07 13.83
C LEU A 77 -7.86 -7.75 12.52
N THR A 78 -7.59 -9.05 12.52
CA THR A 78 -7.15 -9.80 11.32
C THR A 78 -8.28 -10.17 10.37
N LYS A 79 -9.55 -10.02 10.77
CA LYS A 79 -10.66 -10.14 9.80
C LYS A 79 -10.51 -9.10 8.71
N THR A 80 -10.57 -9.51 7.45
CA THR A 80 -10.32 -8.64 6.30
C THR A 80 -11.20 -7.39 6.30
N ILE A 81 -12.47 -7.53 6.75
CA ILE A 81 -13.41 -6.42 6.90
C ILE A 81 -12.93 -5.36 7.89
N ASN A 82 -12.15 -5.72 8.92
CA ASN A 82 -11.61 -4.81 9.92
C ASN A 82 -10.19 -4.38 9.56
N THR A 83 -9.34 -5.32 9.10
CA THR A 83 -7.93 -5.05 8.76
C THR A 83 -7.79 -3.93 7.73
N GLN A 84 -8.59 -3.99 6.67
CA GLN A 84 -8.43 -3.03 5.56
C GLN A 84 -8.73 -1.60 6.00
N PRO A 85 -9.90 -1.26 6.60
CA PRO A 85 -10.13 0.11 7.07
C PRO A 85 -9.20 0.51 8.22
N ALA A 86 -8.76 -0.42 9.07
CA ALA A 86 -7.84 -0.13 10.17
C ALA A 86 -6.47 0.36 9.66
N ILE A 87 -5.87 -0.35 8.71
CA ILE A 87 -4.59 0.06 8.10
C ILE A 87 -4.76 1.36 7.31
N PHE A 88 -5.88 1.52 6.58
CA PHE A 88 -6.19 2.74 5.86
C PHE A 88 -6.22 3.97 6.78
N VAL A 89 -6.93 3.90 7.92
CA VAL A 89 -7.06 5.02 8.87
C VAL A 89 -5.71 5.36 9.49
N VAL A 90 -4.94 4.36 9.96
CA VAL A 90 -3.60 4.61 10.55
C VAL A 90 -2.65 5.22 9.52
N SER A 91 -2.67 4.72 8.28
CA SER A 91 -1.85 5.26 7.19
C SER A 91 -2.23 6.69 6.81
N TRP A 92 -3.53 6.99 6.82
CA TRP A 92 -4.05 8.33 6.59
C TRP A 92 -3.64 9.31 7.71
N ILE A 93 -3.74 8.89 8.97
CA ILE A 93 -3.29 9.68 10.12
C ILE A 93 -1.81 9.99 10.00
N ALA A 94 -0.97 9.00 9.70
CA ALA A 94 0.46 9.19 9.47
C ALA A 94 0.72 10.24 8.37
N PHE A 95 -0.03 10.18 7.27
CA PHE A 95 0.06 11.17 6.18
C PHE A 95 -0.35 12.57 6.62
N GLN A 96 -1.45 12.71 7.35
CA GLN A 96 -1.92 14.03 7.83
C GLN A 96 -0.92 14.66 8.82
N LEU A 97 -0.39 13.87 9.76
CA LEU A 97 0.61 14.34 10.72
C LEU A 97 1.92 14.76 10.03
N MET A 98 2.35 14.04 8.99
CA MET A 98 3.50 14.49 8.18
C MET A 98 3.25 15.86 7.54
N LYS A 99 2.07 16.10 6.99
CA LYS A 99 1.70 17.40 6.40
C LYS A 99 1.62 18.52 7.45
N GLU A 100 1.06 18.21 8.61
CA GLU A 100 0.93 19.17 9.73
C GLU A 100 2.28 19.62 10.29
N HIS A 101 3.20 18.67 10.49
CA HIS A 101 4.46 18.94 11.16
C HIS A 101 5.61 19.29 10.20
N LEU A 102 5.41 19.18 8.90
CA LEU A 102 6.35 19.60 7.86
C LEU A 102 5.66 20.55 6.86
N PRO A 103 5.43 21.82 7.24
CA PRO A 103 4.87 22.81 6.32
C PRO A 103 5.69 22.87 5.02
N GLY A 104 5.00 22.79 3.87
CA GLY A 104 5.68 22.76 2.57
C GLY A 104 6.25 21.39 2.18
N PHE A 105 5.90 20.32 2.91
CA PHE A 105 6.30 18.96 2.54
C PHE A 105 5.78 18.60 1.15
N GLU A 106 6.70 18.30 0.25
CA GLU A 106 6.41 17.88 -1.12
C GLU A 106 6.76 16.41 -1.32
N PHE A 107 5.88 15.72 -2.02
CA PHE A 107 6.09 14.37 -2.52
C PHE A 107 5.70 14.31 -4.00
N HIS A 108 6.30 13.38 -4.74
CA HIS A 108 6.31 13.41 -6.19
C HIS A 108 5.65 12.18 -6.82
N ALA A 109 5.39 11.14 -6.04
CA ALA A 109 4.60 9.97 -6.40
C ALA A 109 4.09 9.27 -5.14
N VAL A 110 3.07 8.46 -5.31
CA VAL A 110 2.56 7.58 -4.26
C VAL A 110 2.35 6.17 -4.80
N ALA A 111 2.55 5.18 -3.94
CA ALA A 111 2.26 3.79 -4.21
C ALA A 111 1.71 3.14 -2.94
N GLY A 112 0.97 2.06 -3.08
CA GLY A 112 0.49 1.31 -1.93
C GLY A 112 0.31 -0.17 -2.28
N LEU A 113 0.50 -1.04 -1.31
CA LEU A 113 0.39 -2.47 -1.51
C LEU A 113 -1.07 -2.90 -1.31
N SER A 114 -1.72 -3.38 -2.38
CA SER A 114 -3.12 -3.84 -2.37
C SER A 114 -4.08 -2.77 -1.82
N LEU A 115 -4.61 -2.90 -0.60
CA LEU A 115 -5.44 -1.87 0.04
C LEU A 115 -4.74 -0.51 0.10
N GLY A 116 -3.42 -0.48 0.24
CA GLY A 116 -2.62 0.75 0.27
C GLY A 116 -2.70 1.56 -1.02
N GLU A 117 -3.00 0.95 -2.16
CA GLU A 117 -3.24 1.68 -3.42
C GLU A 117 -4.46 2.60 -3.32
N ILE A 118 -5.52 2.16 -2.61
CA ILE A 118 -6.68 3.03 -2.35
C ILE A 118 -6.28 4.18 -1.42
N THR A 119 -5.46 3.92 -0.39
CA THR A 119 -4.90 4.98 0.47
C THR A 119 -4.07 5.97 -0.36
N ALA A 120 -3.27 5.48 -1.31
CA ALA A 120 -2.49 6.31 -2.22
C ALA A 120 -3.38 7.19 -3.12
N LEU A 121 -4.51 6.66 -3.62
CA LEU A 121 -5.49 7.44 -4.38
C LEU A 121 -6.10 8.56 -3.54
N VAL A 122 -6.39 8.32 -2.25
CA VAL A 122 -6.89 9.36 -1.35
C VAL A 122 -5.80 10.39 -1.04
N ALA A 123 -4.57 9.97 -0.77
CA ALA A 123 -3.44 10.87 -0.49
C ALA A 123 -3.04 11.75 -1.69
N SER A 124 -3.38 11.32 -2.91
CA SER A 124 -3.17 12.08 -4.16
C SER A 124 -4.36 12.95 -4.57
N ASP A 125 -5.37 13.10 -3.73
CA ASP A 125 -6.62 13.84 -3.98
C ASP A 125 -7.50 13.24 -5.11
N ALA A 126 -7.22 12.00 -5.54
CA ALA A 126 -8.06 11.30 -6.52
C ALA A 126 -9.41 10.85 -5.93
N LEU A 127 -9.45 10.55 -4.65
CA LEU A 127 -10.66 10.21 -3.88
C LEU A 127 -10.70 11.04 -2.60
N ASP A 128 -11.90 11.33 -2.12
CA ASP A 128 -12.10 11.89 -0.78
C ASP A 128 -11.92 10.79 0.28
N PHE A 129 -11.55 11.19 1.51
CA PHE A 129 -11.33 10.25 2.61
C PHE A 129 -12.57 9.39 2.89
N GLU A 130 -13.75 9.99 2.91
CA GLU A 130 -15.02 9.31 3.18
C GLU A 130 -15.32 8.23 2.14
N ASP A 131 -15.14 8.55 0.86
CA ASP A 131 -15.33 7.61 -0.24
C ASP A 131 -14.27 6.51 -0.21
N GLY A 132 -13.01 6.85 0.08
CA GLY A 132 -11.91 5.90 0.27
C GLY A 132 -12.16 4.93 1.42
N LEU A 133 -12.58 5.43 2.58
CA LEU A 133 -12.88 4.60 3.75
C LEU A 133 -14.07 3.65 3.49
N ARG A 134 -15.14 4.16 2.88
CA ARG A 134 -16.30 3.32 2.52
C ARG A 134 -15.92 2.24 1.50
N LEU A 135 -15.14 2.62 0.48
CA LEU A 135 -14.67 1.67 -0.53
C LEU A 135 -13.83 0.57 0.11
N ILE A 136 -12.87 0.92 0.96
CA ILE A 136 -11.98 -0.02 1.64
C ILE A 136 -12.76 -0.96 2.57
N TYR A 137 -13.71 -0.44 3.32
CA TYR A 137 -14.57 -1.25 4.18
C TYR A 137 -15.39 -2.27 3.37
N LEU A 138 -16.05 -1.83 2.29
CA LEU A 138 -16.84 -2.70 1.42
C LEU A 138 -15.95 -3.69 0.67
N ARG A 139 -14.75 -3.29 0.26
CA ARG A 139 -13.74 -4.17 -0.32
C ARG A 139 -13.37 -5.29 0.66
N GLY A 140 -13.03 -4.93 1.89
CA GLY A 140 -12.71 -5.89 2.95
C GLY A 140 -13.87 -6.85 3.23
N LYS A 141 -15.09 -6.32 3.32
CA LYS A 141 -16.31 -7.10 3.52
C LYS A 141 -16.54 -8.12 2.41
N TYR A 142 -16.55 -7.68 1.16
CA TYR A 142 -16.87 -8.56 0.04
C TYR A 142 -15.76 -9.55 -0.27
N MET A 143 -14.50 -9.19 -0.06
CA MET A 143 -13.38 -10.14 -0.14
C MET A 143 -13.50 -11.21 0.96
N GLN A 144 -13.89 -10.85 2.18
CA GLN A 144 -14.12 -11.81 3.26
C GLN A 144 -15.32 -12.74 2.94
N GLU A 145 -16.40 -12.21 2.40
CA GLU A 145 -17.55 -13.00 1.94
C GLU A 145 -17.14 -13.97 0.82
N ALA A 146 -16.31 -13.53 -0.14
CA ALA A 146 -15.78 -14.41 -1.19
C ALA A 146 -14.92 -15.54 -0.60
N CYS A 147 -14.13 -15.26 0.45
CA CYS A 147 -13.37 -16.30 1.15
C CYS A 147 -14.24 -17.35 1.82
N THR A 148 -15.43 -16.97 2.30
CA THR A 148 -16.38 -17.91 2.90
C THR A 148 -17.05 -18.80 1.83
N ALA A 149 -17.27 -18.25 0.65
CA ALA A 149 -17.88 -18.98 -0.47
C ALA A 149 -16.89 -19.90 -1.18
N THR A 150 -15.57 -19.62 -1.08
CA THR A 150 -14.52 -20.38 -1.77
C THR A 150 -13.45 -20.80 -0.76
N VAL A 151 -13.18 -22.09 -0.62
CA VAL A 151 -12.11 -22.57 0.28
C VAL A 151 -10.76 -22.30 -0.37
N GLY A 152 -10.23 -21.10 -0.11
CA GLY A 152 -8.96 -20.61 -0.65
C GLY A 152 -7.81 -20.65 0.36
N GLY A 153 -6.58 -20.58 -0.15
CA GLY A 153 -5.36 -20.50 0.65
C GLY A 153 -4.27 -19.72 -0.10
N MET A 154 -3.25 -19.32 0.67
CA MET A 154 -2.08 -18.61 0.13
C MET A 154 -0.80 -19.19 0.74
N ALA A 155 0.30 -19.08 -0.01
CA ALA A 155 1.63 -19.43 0.48
C ALA A 155 2.69 -18.43 -0.03
N ALA A 156 3.59 -18.03 0.85
CA ALA A 156 4.77 -17.24 0.48
C ALA A 156 5.93 -18.16 0.13
N ILE A 157 6.47 -18.02 -1.06
CA ILE A 157 7.62 -18.76 -1.58
C ILE A 157 8.84 -17.86 -1.48
N ILE A 158 9.89 -18.34 -0.80
CA ILE A 158 11.10 -17.57 -0.52
C ILE A 158 12.31 -18.28 -1.15
N GLY A 159 13.10 -17.52 -1.92
CA GLY A 159 14.39 -17.95 -2.46
C GLY A 159 14.33 -18.46 -3.90
N LEU A 160 13.18 -18.42 -4.55
CA LEU A 160 13.04 -18.71 -5.98
C LEU A 160 12.89 -17.43 -6.80
N ASP A 161 13.29 -17.48 -8.07
CA ASP A 161 13.05 -16.43 -9.04
C ASP A 161 11.59 -16.47 -9.56
N ARG A 162 11.20 -15.39 -10.25
CA ARG A 162 9.83 -15.19 -10.75
C ARG A 162 9.40 -16.33 -11.70
N GLN A 163 10.23 -16.67 -12.67
CA GLN A 163 9.91 -17.68 -13.68
C GLN A 163 9.69 -19.06 -13.07
N THR A 164 10.51 -19.42 -12.09
CA THR A 164 10.39 -20.70 -11.37
C THR A 164 9.09 -20.73 -10.55
N VAL A 165 8.72 -19.64 -9.86
CA VAL A 165 7.48 -19.57 -9.09
C VAL A 165 6.26 -19.61 -10.00
N GLU A 166 6.29 -18.96 -11.17
CA GLU A 166 5.20 -19.01 -12.16
C GLU A 166 4.97 -20.44 -12.67
N LYS A 167 6.03 -21.21 -12.91
CA LYS A 167 5.91 -22.65 -13.27
C LYS A 167 5.30 -23.47 -12.13
N VAL A 168 5.79 -23.28 -10.89
CA VAL A 168 5.21 -23.94 -9.70
C VAL A 168 3.73 -23.62 -9.56
N ALA A 169 3.33 -22.36 -9.74
CA ALA A 169 1.94 -21.94 -9.67
C ALA A 169 1.07 -22.62 -10.74
N GLN A 170 1.57 -22.67 -11.98
CA GLN A 170 0.88 -23.33 -13.08
C GLN A 170 0.70 -24.83 -12.81
N GLU A 171 1.75 -25.55 -12.43
CA GLU A 171 1.72 -26.99 -12.14
C GLU A 171 0.85 -27.34 -10.93
N ALA A 172 0.80 -26.46 -9.93
CA ALA A 172 -0.06 -26.62 -8.77
C ALA A 172 -1.49 -26.13 -9.00
N SER A 173 -1.82 -25.55 -10.17
CA SER A 173 -3.12 -24.94 -10.47
C SER A 173 -3.51 -23.88 -9.45
N VAL A 174 -2.57 -22.97 -9.14
CA VAL A 174 -2.77 -21.77 -8.34
C VAL A 174 -2.30 -20.53 -9.12
N PHE A 175 -2.48 -19.35 -8.56
CA PHE A 175 -2.16 -18.08 -9.19
C PHE A 175 -1.07 -17.36 -8.40
N VAL A 176 -0.23 -16.58 -9.07
CA VAL A 176 0.61 -15.62 -8.36
C VAL A 176 -0.26 -14.49 -7.83
N ALA A 177 -0.16 -14.21 -6.54
CA ALA A 177 -0.90 -13.16 -5.85
C ALA A 177 -0.06 -11.88 -5.68
N ASN A 178 1.22 -12.00 -5.30
CA ASN A 178 2.09 -10.85 -5.06
C ASN A 178 3.51 -11.12 -5.54
N TYR A 179 4.06 -10.21 -6.30
CA TYR A 179 5.50 -10.06 -6.51
C TYR A 179 6.02 -9.01 -5.51
N ASN A 180 6.42 -9.45 -4.30
CA ASN A 180 6.75 -8.54 -3.21
C ASN A 180 8.14 -7.91 -3.35
N CYS A 181 9.15 -8.72 -3.58
CA CYS A 181 10.52 -8.30 -3.78
C CYS A 181 11.36 -9.47 -4.31
N PRO A 182 12.62 -9.28 -4.76
CA PRO A 182 13.47 -10.35 -5.24
C PRO A 182 13.50 -11.54 -4.27
N GLY A 183 13.10 -12.72 -4.79
CA GLY A 183 13.05 -13.98 -4.04
C GLY A 183 11.95 -14.02 -2.96
N GLN A 184 10.89 -13.22 -3.05
CA GLN A 184 9.71 -13.36 -2.22
C GLN A 184 8.43 -13.10 -3.02
N ILE A 185 7.75 -14.18 -3.37
CA ILE A 185 6.54 -14.19 -4.18
C ILE A 185 5.46 -14.95 -3.43
N VAL A 186 4.23 -14.46 -3.47
CA VAL A 186 3.07 -15.11 -2.85
C VAL A 186 2.20 -15.70 -3.94
N VAL A 187 1.74 -16.93 -3.71
CA VAL A 187 0.74 -17.60 -4.55
C VAL A 187 -0.55 -17.79 -3.81
N SER A 188 -1.67 -17.85 -4.54
CA SER A 188 -3.01 -18.04 -3.99
C SER A 188 -3.85 -18.93 -4.90
N GLY A 189 -4.77 -19.70 -4.31
CA GLY A 189 -5.64 -20.58 -5.07
C GLY A 189 -6.50 -21.46 -4.16
N PRO A 190 -7.08 -22.55 -4.67
CA PRO A 190 -7.79 -23.51 -3.84
C PRO A 190 -6.91 -24.03 -2.70
N ALA A 191 -7.44 -24.06 -1.48
CA ALA A 191 -6.66 -24.50 -0.31
C ALA A 191 -6.10 -25.92 -0.46
N ALA A 192 -6.85 -26.80 -1.14
CA ALA A 192 -6.43 -28.16 -1.44
C ALA A 192 -5.15 -28.24 -2.30
N ASN A 193 -4.81 -27.17 -3.05
CA ASN A 193 -3.64 -27.13 -3.92
C ASN A 193 -2.39 -26.59 -3.20
N ILE A 194 -2.54 -25.96 -2.03
CA ILE A 194 -1.40 -25.38 -1.29
C ILE A 194 -0.34 -26.42 -0.88
N PRO A 195 -0.72 -27.64 -0.43
CA PRO A 195 0.27 -28.71 -0.17
C PRO A 195 1.15 -29.01 -1.40
N LYS A 196 0.56 -29.08 -2.60
CA LYS A 196 1.29 -29.29 -3.85
C LYS A 196 2.24 -28.12 -4.17
N VAL A 197 1.83 -26.88 -3.90
CA VAL A 197 2.74 -25.72 -4.01
C VAL A 197 3.97 -25.91 -3.13
N ILE A 198 3.80 -26.34 -1.88
CA ILE A 198 4.90 -26.55 -0.93
C ILE A 198 5.86 -27.62 -1.44
N GLU A 199 5.35 -28.74 -1.95
CA GLU A 199 6.14 -29.82 -2.51
C GLU A 199 6.96 -29.34 -3.72
N LEU A 200 6.28 -28.80 -4.74
CA LEU A 200 6.92 -28.33 -5.97
C LEU A 200 7.94 -27.23 -5.73
N ALA A 201 7.63 -26.24 -4.89
CA ALA A 201 8.53 -25.15 -4.59
C ALA A 201 9.79 -25.64 -3.83
N LYS A 202 9.64 -26.61 -2.89
CA LYS A 202 10.79 -27.25 -2.23
C LYS A 202 11.65 -28.04 -3.22
N ALA A 203 11.03 -28.81 -4.09
CA ALA A 203 11.73 -29.56 -5.14
C ALA A 203 12.49 -28.64 -6.12
N ALA A 204 11.95 -27.43 -6.37
CA ALA A 204 12.60 -26.39 -7.16
C ALA A 204 13.69 -25.61 -6.40
N GLY A 205 13.98 -25.93 -5.14
CA GLY A 205 15.04 -25.32 -4.33
C GLY A 205 14.64 -24.08 -3.55
N ALA A 206 13.34 -23.89 -3.25
CA ALA A 206 12.89 -22.83 -2.37
C ALA A 206 13.57 -22.89 -1.00
N LYS A 207 14.11 -21.78 -0.52
CA LYS A 207 14.70 -21.69 0.83
C LYS A 207 13.64 -21.90 1.92
N ARG A 208 12.43 -21.42 1.68
CA ARG A 208 11.30 -21.55 2.60
C ARG A 208 9.97 -21.40 1.83
N VAL A 209 8.96 -22.15 2.23
CA VAL A 209 7.57 -21.96 1.80
C VAL A 209 6.73 -21.87 3.06
N VAL A 210 5.98 -20.77 3.18
CA VAL A 210 5.19 -20.47 4.38
C VAL A 210 3.73 -20.35 3.99
N PRO A 211 2.86 -21.29 4.40
CA PRO A 211 1.42 -21.07 4.33
C PRO A 211 1.06 -19.81 5.11
N LEU A 212 0.17 -18.99 4.55
CA LEU A 212 -0.26 -17.76 5.20
C LEU A 212 -1.58 -18.00 5.93
N GLU A 213 -1.67 -17.45 7.14
CA GLU A 213 -2.90 -17.45 7.95
C GLU A 213 -3.85 -16.36 7.44
N VAL A 214 -4.49 -16.62 6.31
CA VAL A 214 -5.42 -15.69 5.66
C VAL A 214 -6.75 -16.37 5.38
N ALA A 215 -7.82 -15.56 5.28
CA ALA A 215 -9.19 -16.07 5.11
C ALA A 215 -9.43 -16.76 3.75
N GLY A 216 -8.60 -16.51 2.72
CA GLY A 216 -8.85 -17.06 1.39
C GLY A 216 -7.79 -16.71 0.35
N ALA A 217 -8.12 -16.96 -0.92
CA ALA A 217 -7.21 -16.79 -2.06
C ALA A 217 -7.28 -15.38 -2.64
N PHE A 218 -6.73 -14.38 -1.95
CA PHE A 218 -6.68 -13.00 -2.44
C PHE A 218 -5.87 -12.89 -3.73
N HIS A 219 -6.20 -11.89 -4.54
CA HIS A 219 -5.52 -11.60 -5.82
C HIS A 219 -5.52 -12.77 -6.79
N SER A 220 -6.62 -13.50 -6.82
CA SER A 220 -6.88 -14.61 -7.75
C SER A 220 -8.32 -14.55 -8.27
N PRO A 221 -8.67 -15.30 -9.34
CA PRO A 221 -10.04 -15.37 -9.85
C PRO A 221 -11.09 -15.84 -8.82
N LEU A 222 -10.67 -16.47 -7.71
CA LEU A 222 -11.57 -16.85 -6.62
C LEU A 222 -12.21 -15.64 -5.93
N MET A 223 -11.67 -14.44 -6.15
CA MET A 223 -12.22 -13.16 -5.65
C MET A 223 -13.23 -12.50 -6.60
N ASN A 224 -13.59 -13.10 -7.74
CA ASN A 224 -14.59 -12.54 -8.64
C ASN A 224 -15.92 -12.16 -7.96
N PRO A 225 -16.47 -12.93 -7.00
CA PRO A 225 -17.69 -12.52 -6.29
C PRO A 225 -17.56 -11.17 -5.57
N ALA A 226 -16.37 -10.81 -5.11
CA ALA A 226 -16.12 -9.50 -4.51
C ALA A 226 -16.11 -8.39 -5.58
N VAL A 227 -15.54 -8.65 -6.76
CA VAL A 227 -15.55 -7.71 -7.90
C VAL A 227 -16.98 -7.39 -8.32
N GLU A 228 -17.83 -8.42 -8.49
CA GLU A 228 -19.23 -8.25 -8.89
C GLU A 228 -20.01 -7.33 -7.92
N LYS A 229 -19.80 -7.51 -6.61
CA LYS A 229 -20.45 -6.69 -5.58
C LYS A 229 -19.88 -5.26 -5.50
N LEU A 230 -18.59 -5.08 -5.77
CA LEU A 230 -17.94 -3.76 -5.73
C LEU A 230 -18.16 -2.94 -6.99
N ALA A 231 -18.32 -3.57 -8.16
CA ALA A 231 -18.42 -2.87 -9.43
C ALA A 231 -19.49 -1.76 -9.46
N PRO A 232 -20.75 -1.98 -8.99
CA PRO A 232 -21.76 -0.92 -8.97
C PRO A 232 -21.40 0.24 -8.03
N ILE A 233 -20.59 0.00 -7.00
CA ILE A 233 -20.14 1.02 -6.05
C ILE A 233 -19.02 1.85 -6.68
N VAL A 234 -18.00 1.19 -7.24
CA VAL A 234 -16.85 1.84 -7.89
C VAL A 234 -17.30 2.73 -9.05
N ARG A 235 -18.32 2.30 -9.83
CA ARG A 235 -18.88 3.11 -10.93
C ARG A 235 -19.45 4.45 -10.46
N LYS A 236 -19.94 4.55 -9.22
CA LYS A 236 -20.54 5.76 -8.64
C LYS A 236 -19.55 6.67 -7.93
N LEU A 237 -18.32 6.22 -7.71
CA LEU A 237 -17.30 7.03 -7.04
C LEU A 237 -16.93 8.25 -7.88
N LYS A 238 -16.78 9.38 -7.20
CA LYS A 238 -16.31 10.63 -7.80
C LYS A 238 -14.77 10.62 -7.82
N ILE A 239 -14.21 9.92 -8.80
CA ILE A 239 -12.75 9.86 -8.97
C ILE A 239 -12.28 11.07 -9.78
N ARG A 240 -11.22 11.71 -9.30
CA ARG A 240 -10.53 12.82 -9.96
C ARG A 240 -9.16 12.36 -10.48
N THR A 241 -8.57 13.16 -11.36
CA THR A 241 -7.17 12.96 -11.75
C THR A 241 -6.27 13.16 -10.52
N PRO A 242 -5.39 12.21 -10.20
CA PRO A 242 -4.45 12.34 -9.08
C PRO A 242 -3.53 13.55 -9.24
N ARG A 243 -3.26 14.27 -8.14
CA ARG A 243 -2.34 15.41 -8.11
C ARG A 243 -0.88 15.01 -8.39
N VAL A 244 -0.50 13.80 -8.02
CA VAL A 244 0.80 13.18 -8.27
C VAL A 244 0.60 11.78 -8.82
N PRO A 245 1.56 11.20 -9.56
CA PRO A 245 1.45 9.82 -10.03
C PRO A 245 1.15 8.83 -8.91
N VAL A 246 0.12 8.01 -9.09
CA VAL A 246 -0.25 6.87 -8.25
C VAL A 246 0.07 5.60 -9.00
N LEU A 247 0.90 4.71 -8.44
CA LEU A 247 1.29 3.46 -9.09
C LEU A 247 0.18 2.41 -8.93
N SER A 248 -0.27 1.85 -10.07
CA SER A 248 -1.20 0.74 -10.08
C SER A 248 -0.48 -0.58 -9.81
N ASN A 249 -1.00 -1.38 -8.90
CA ASN A 249 -0.49 -2.72 -8.61
C ASN A 249 -0.65 -3.70 -9.79
N VAL A 250 -1.61 -3.44 -10.67
CA VAL A 250 -1.90 -4.30 -11.85
C VAL A 250 -0.90 -4.04 -12.96
N THR A 251 -0.67 -2.77 -13.30
CA THR A 251 0.17 -2.38 -14.45
C THR A 251 1.60 -2.06 -14.07
N ALA A 252 1.88 -1.83 -12.80
CA ALA A 252 3.14 -1.30 -12.26
C ALA A 252 3.54 0.06 -12.87
N LYS A 253 2.57 0.81 -13.37
CA LYS A 253 2.72 2.13 -13.98
C LYS A 253 1.78 3.13 -13.32
N PRO A 254 1.99 4.44 -13.47
CA PRO A 254 1.01 5.42 -13.01
C PRO A 254 -0.37 5.14 -13.59
N HIS A 255 -1.39 5.33 -12.75
CA HIS A 255 -2.78 5.37 -13.22
C HIS A 255 -2.97 6.48 -14.26
N GLY A 256 -3.86 6.25 -15.21
CA GLY A 256 -4.27 7.24 -16.18
C GLY A 256 -5.45 8.10 -15.71
N ASP A 257 -6.47 8.16 -16.55
CA ASP A 257 -7.69 8.91 -16.28
C ASP A 257 -8.60 8.24 -15.21
N PRO A 258 -9.64 8.92 -14.73
CA PRO A 258 -10.56 8.40 -13.73
C PRO A 258 -11.27 7.09 -14.13
N ASP A 259 -11.53 6.85 -15.41
CA ASP A 259 -12.20 5.62 -15.86
C ASP A 259 -11.22 4.44 -15.83
N GLN A 260 -9.96 4.66 -16.18
CA GLN A 260 -8.91 3.66 -15.99
C GLN A 260 -8.71 3.34 -14.51
N ILE A 261 -8.72 4.34 -13.61
CA ILE A 261 -8.63 4.11 -12.16
C ILE A 261 -9.76 3.21 -11.70
N ARG A 262 -11.03 3.46 -12.12
CA ARG A 262 -12.18 2.61 -11.76
C ARG A 262 -11.98 1.15 -12.20
N SER A 263 -11.51 0.96 -13.43
CA SER A 263 -11.27 -0.38 -13.97
C SER A 263 -10.17 -1.10 -13.20
N LEU A 264 -9.05 -0.42 -12.93
CA LEU A 264 -7.90 -1.01 -12.24
C LEU A 264 -8.16 -1.29 -10.76
N ILE A 265 -8.99 -0.51 -10.06
CA ILE A 265 -9.44 -0.82 -8.69
C ILE A 265 -10.15 -2.17 -8.63
N LEU A 266 -10.99 -2.48 -9.61
CA LEU A 266 -11.71 -3.75 -9.67
C LEU A 266 -10.79 -4.90 -10.10
N GLU A 267 -9.99 -4.68 -11.13
CA GLU A 267 -9.04 -5.67 -11.64
C GLU A 267 -8.00 -6.07 -10.60
N GLN A 268 -7.56 -5.14 -9.75
CA GLN A 268 -6.58 -5.39 -8.68
C GLN A 268 -7.02 -6.53 -7.73
N ILE A 269 -8.33 -6.70 -7.50
CA ILE A 269 -8.87 -7.69 -6.56
C ILE A 269 -8.58 -9.12 -7.02
N VAL A 270 -8.52 -9.34 -8.33
CA VAL A 270 -8.36 -10.65 -8.97
C VAL A 270 -7.02 -10.81 -9.70
N SER A 271 -6.16 -9.80 -9.66
CA SER A 271 -4.88 -9.75 -10.37
C SER A 271 -3.69 -9.71 -9.41
N PRO A 272 -2.51 -10.16 -9.84
CA PRO A 272 -1.29 -10.07 -9.05
C PRO A 272 -0.94 -8.63 -8.67
N VAL A 273 -0.54 -8.42 -7.42
CA VAL A 273 0.08 -7.18 -6.94
C VAL A 273 1.54 -7.16 -7.39
N LYS A 274 1.88 -6.33 -8.36
CA LYS A 274 3.22 -6.16 -8.92
C LYS A 274 4.03 -5.14 -8.11
N TRP A 275 4.19 -5.39 -6.80
CA TRP A 275 4.83 -4.42 -5.89
C TRP A 275 6.29 -4.15 -6.24
N GLU A 276 7.06 -5.21 -6.48
CA GLU A 276 8.46 -5.07 -6.91
C GLU A 276 8.59 -4.19 -8.16
N ASP A 277 7.70 -4.41 -9.15
CA ASP A 277 7.73 -3.66 -10.41
C ASP A 277 7.32 -2.19 -10.19
N CYS A 278 6.35 -1.90 -9.28
CA CYS A 278 6.01 -0.53 -8.89
C CYS A 278 7.22 0.20 -8.30
N VAL A 279 7.94 -0.44 -7.39
CA VAL A 279 9.13 0.15 -6.78
C VAL A 279 10.25 0.34 -7.81
N ARG A 280 10.50 -0.64 -8.69
CA ARG A 280 11.48 -0.53 -9.77
C ARG A 280 11.17 0.64 -10.70
N TYR A 281 9.89 0.80 -11.08
CA TYR A 281 9.46 1.95 -11.86
C TYR A 281 9.84 3.28 -11.18
N LEU A 282 9.61 3.40 -9.86
CA LEU A 282 9.99 4.61 -9.12
C LEU A 282 11.51 4.83 -9.11
N LEU A 283 12.31 3.78 -8.87
CA LEU A 283 13.78 3.86 -8.90
C LEU A 283 14.30 4.28 -10.29
N GLU A 284 13.80 3.70 -11.35
CA GLU A 284 14.14 4.03 -12.75
C GLU A 284 13.76 5.47 -13.12
N ASN A 285 12.74 6.04 -12.47
CA ASN A 285 12.34 7.43 -12.64
C ASN A 285 13.01 8.40 -11.65
N GLY A 286 14.10 7.97 -10.99
CA GLY A 286 14.98 8.80 -10.19
C GLY A 286 14.45 9.11 -8.79
N PHE A 287 13.54 8.32 -8.25
CA PHE A 287 13.13 8.41 -6.85
C PHE A 287 14.21 7.81 -5.96
N THR A 288 14.65 8.56 -4.95
CA THR A 288 15.74 8.15 -4.04
C THR A 288 15.37 8.27 -2.57
N ARG A 289 14.19 8.83 -2.26
CA ARG A 289 13.67 8.93 -0.91
C ARG A 289 12.27 8.33 -0.84
N PHE A 290 12.07 7.39 0.08
CA PHE A 290 10.84 6.64 0.24
C PHE A 290 10.38 6.73 1.69
N ILE A 291 9.08 6.95 1.90
CA ILE A 291 8.49 7.03 3.24
C ILE A 291 7.32 6.06 3.29
N GLU A 292 7.45 5.01 4.09
CA GLU A 292 6.35 4.10 4.38
C GLU A 292 5.42 4.74 5.41
N LEU A 293 4.14 4.86 5.08
CA LEU A 293 3.10 5.42 5.92
C LEU A 293 2.10 4.33 6.32
N GLY A 294 1.91 4.17 7.62
CA GLY A 294 1.03 3.16 8.18
C GLY A 294 1.72 2.25 9.21
N PRO A 295 1.00 1.25 9.75
CA PRO A 295 1.55 0.39 10.77
C PRO A 295 2.68 -0.50 10.24
N GLY A 296 3.68 -0.75 11.08
CA GLY A 296 4.81 -1.64 10.78
C GLY A 296 5.82 -1.08 9.78
N THR A 297 6.65 -1.97 9.22
CA THR A 297 7.78 -1.62 8.33
C THR A 297 7.94 -2.65 7.20
N VAL A 298 6.86 -3.23 6.73
CA VAL A 298 6.88 -4.31 5.74
C VAL A 298 7.42 -3.83 4.41
N LEU A 299 6.94 -2.66 3.94
CA LEU A 299 7.38 -2.10 2.66
C LEU A 299 8.82 -1.61 2.72
N SER A 300 9.26 -1.06 3.85
CA SER A 300 10.67 -0.72 4.11
C SER A 300 11.57 -1.95 4.03
N GLY A 301 11.09 -3.10 4.51
CA GLY A 301 11.77 -4.39 4.38
C GLY A 301 11.89 -4.85 2.93
N PHE A 302 10.85 -4.70 2.13
CA PHE A 302 10.87 -4.99 0.69
C PHE A 302 11.80 -4.03 -0.06
N MET A 303 11.74 -2.73 0.27
CA MET A 303 12.61 -1.70 -0.31
C MET A 303 14.09 -2.05 -0.20
N LYS A 304 14.56 -2.49 1.00
CA LYS A 304 15.95 -2.89 1.23
C LYS A 304 16.42 -4.00 0.27
N ARG A 305 15.51 -4.90 -0.13
CA ARG A 305 15.81 -6.00 -1.05
C ARG A 305 15.70 -5.57 -2.51
N ILE A 306 14.72 -4.75 -2.86
CA ILE A 306 14.51 -4.26 -4.24
C ILE A 306 15.62 -3.28 -4.62
N ALA A 307 15.98 -2.36 -3.72
CA ALA A 307 16.96 -1.31 -3.94
C ALA A 307 18.39 -1.69 -3.49
N SER A 308 18.70 -2.98 -3.34
CA SER A 308 19.98 -3.46 -2.78
C SER A 308 21.23 -2.93 -3.51
N ALA A 309 21.12 -2.60 -4.79
CA ALA A 309 22.18 -2.02 -5.60
C ALA A 309 22.06 -0.50 -5.80
N THR A 310 21.07 0.16 -5.16
CA THR A 310 20.76 1.58 -5.36
C THR A 310 20.80 2.30 -4.03
N GLN A 311 21.50 3.43 -3.96
CA GLN A 311 21.52 4.25 -2.76
C GLN A 311 20.18 4.99 -2.60
N VAL A 312 19.35 4.58 -1.64
CA VAL A 312 18.06 5.18 -1.32
C VAL A 312 17.95 5.48 0.17
N GLU A 313 17.16 6.49 0.52
CA GLU A 313 16.71 6.73 1.88
C GLU A 313 15.32 6.11 2.06
N VAL A 314 15.17 5.31 3.10
CA VAL A 314 13.90 4.70 3.45
C VAL A 314 13.57 5.05 4.89
N MET A 315 12.44 5.71 5.09
CA MET A 315 11.90 6.11 6.39
C MET A 315 10.52 5.48 6.55
N ASN A 316 10.00 5.48 7.77
CA ASN A 316 8.62 5.06 8.04
C ASN A 316 7.96 5.98 9.06
N VAL A 317 6.64 6.07 9.01
CA VAL A 317 5.78 6.75 9.97
C VAL A 317 4.58 5.85 10.25
N GLY A 318 4.62 5.20 11.41
CA GLY A 318 3.54 4.30 11.88
C GLY A 318 3.19 4.51 13.34
N ASP A 319 4.02 5.27 14.06
CA ASP A 319 3.91 5.61 15.47
C ASP A 319 4.57 6.96 15.77
N VAL A 320 4.44 7.46 17.01
CA VAL A 320 5.02 8.75 17.45
C VAL A 320 6.53 8.79 17.30
N PRO A 321 7.31 7.77 17.73
CA PRO A 321 8.77 7.78 17.57
C PRO A 321 9.21 7.88 16.10
N SER A 322 8.63 7.11 15.20
CA SER A 322 8.97 7.12 13.78
C SER A 322 8.57 8.42 13.08
N LEU A 323 7.44 9.02 13.46
CA LEU A 323 7.02 10.34 13.00
C LEU A 323 8.08 11.39 13.37
N ARG A 324 8.46 11.47 14.66
CA ARG A 324 9.46 12.43 15.15
C ARG A 324 10.81 12.25 14.47
N SER A 325 11.27 11.01 14.31
CA SER A 325 12.52 10.69 13.61
C SER A 325 12.50 11.14 12.15
N THR A 326 11.39 10.90 11.46
CA THR A 326 11.23 11.31 10.05
C THR A 326 11.20 12.83 9.92
N ILE A 327 10.47 13.55 10.79
CA ILE A 327 10.44 15.02 10.82
C ILE A 327 11.84 15.57 11.02
N ALA A 328 12.59 15.08 12.03
CA ALA A 328 13.94 15.53 12.31
C ALA A 328 14.88 15.37 11.11
N THR A 329 14.74 14.26 10.35
CA THR A 329 15.52 14.02 9.14
C THR A 329 15.23 15.06 8.05
N PHE A 330 13.96 15.45 7.86
CA PHE A 330 13.61 16.50 6.89
C PHE A 330 14.09 17.88 7.32
N GLN A 331 13.99 18.22 8.59
CA GLN A 331 14.45 19.51 9.14
C GLN A 331 15.97 19.68 9.05
N ALA A 332 16.73 18.62 9.31
CA ALA A 332 18.19 18.62 9.15
C ALA A 332 18.65 18.80 7.69
N CYS A 333 17.83 18.38 6.72
CA CYS A 333 18.12 18.58 5.29
C CYS A 333 17.76 19.98 4.78
N ALA A 334 16.97 20.75 5.54
CA ALA A 334 16.55 22.12 5.18
C ALA A 334 17.51 23.21 5.67
N GLN A 335 18.39 22.86 6.60
CA GLN A 335 19.53 23.69 7.07
C GLN A 335 20.75 23.48 6.20
#